data_5036a90ec77b1e46f476e3e35592e072
#
_entry.id   5036a90ec77b1e46f476e3e35592e072
#
_cell.length_a   1.000
_cell.length_b   1.000
_cell.length_c   1.000
_cell.angle_alpha   90.00
_cell.angle_beta   90.00
_cell.angle_gamma   90.00
#
_symmetry.space_group_name_H-M   'P 1'
#
loop_
_entity.id
_entity.type
_entity.pdbx_description
1 polymer ?
#
loop_
_entity_poly.entity_id
_entity_poly.type
_entity_poly.pdbx_seq_one_letter_code
_entity_poly.pdbx_strand_id
1 'polypeptide(L)'
;MRTITPISGLLLMLLPALSMAQDAAPLPRTPAPEGAMVYIVSPADGERVSSPVTIRFGLRGMGVAPAGVQAPNTGHHHLLIDVESVPPESLPLPADEHVRHFGLGQTETELTLAPGQHTLQLVLGDALHIQHQPPVRSQMITITVVAP
;
A
#
# COMPACT_ATOMS: atom_id res chain seq x y z
N MET A 1 67.36 -7.82 -49.53
CA MET A 1 67.04 -8.17 -48.13
C MET A 1 65.83 -7.37 -47.69
N ARG A 2 64.67 -8.00 -47.56
CA ARG A 2 63.40 -7.35 -47.10
C ARG A 2 63.18 -7.85 -45.69
N THR A 3 63.21 -6.95 -44.71
CA THR A 3 62.92 -7.21 -43.29
C THR A 3 61.41 -7.16 -43.08
N ILE A 4 60.83 -8.26 -42.57
CA ILE A 4 59.41 -8.40 -42.22
C ILE A 4 59.34 -8.12 -40.71
N THR A 5 58.59 -7.08 -40.35
CA THR A 5 58.27 -6.73 -38.97
C THR A 5 57.00 -7.47 -38.52
N PRO A 6 56.98 -8.19 -37.39
CA PRO A 6 55.73 -8.79 -36.91
C PRO A 6 54.85 -7.73 -36.22
N ILE A 7 53.58 -7.64 -36.67
CA ILE A 7 52.53 -6.87 -35.97
C ILE A 7 51.99 -7.71 -34.85
N SER A 8 52.34 -7.34 -33.62
CA SER A 8 51.72 -7.93 -32.42
C SER A 8 50.32 -7.37 -32.23
N GLY A 9 49.31 -8.18 -32.55
CA GLY A 9 47.92 -7.88 -32.27
C GLY A 9 47.62 -8.03 -30.77
N LEU A 10 47.30 -6.92 -30.14
CA LEU A 10 46.78 -6.89 -28.74
C LEU A 10 45.31 -7.30 -28.77
N LEU A 11 45.01 -8.53 -28.34
CA LEU A 11 43.66 -9.04 -28.20
C LEU A 11 43.07 -8.50 -26.90
N LEU A 12 42.22 -7.47 -26.97
CA LEU A 12 41.51 -6.90 -25.85
C LEU A 12 40.31 -7.83 -25.49
N MET A 13 40.46 -8.62 -24.42
CA MET A 13 39.37 -9.43 -23.91
C MET A 13 38.37 -8.53 -23.18
N LEU A 14 37.20 -8.31 -23.79
CA LEU A 14 36.02 -7.71 -23.12
C LEU A 14 35.41 -8.74 -22.16
N LEU A 15 35.61 -8.57 -20.87
CA LEU A 15 34.90 -9.33 -19.84
C LEU A 15 33.48 -8.77 -19.72
N PRO A 16 32.41 -9.60 -19.82
CA PRO A 16 31.07 -9.14 -19.54
C PRO A 16 30.94 -8.81 -18.04
N ALA A 17 30.63 -7.56 -17.72
CA ALA A 17 30.26 -7.18 -16.37
C ALA A 17 28.90 -7.83 -16.05
N LEU A 18 28.91 -8.87 -15.21
CA LEU A 18 27.68 -9.37 -14.59
C LEU A 18 27.14 -8.25 -13.66
N SER A 19 26.10 -7.57 -14.14
CA SER A 19 25.31 -6.69 -13.27
C SER A 19 24.55 -7.56 -12.29
N MET A 20 25.06 -7.65 -11.04
CA MET A 20 24.30 -8.19 -9.91
C MET A 20 23.20 -7.21 -9.62
N ALA A 21 21.96 -7.56 -9.99
CA ALA A 21 20.79 -6.89 -9.45
C ALA A 21 20.82 -7.12 -7.92
N GLN A 22 21.12 -6.09 -7.15
CA GLN A 22 20.95 -6.11 -5.72
C GLN A 22 19.46 -6.09 -5.44
N ASP A 23 18.90 -7.24 -5.03
CA ASP A 23 17.56 -7.28 -4.43
C ASP A 23 17.59 -6.33 -3.23
N ALA A 24 16.84 -5.23 -3.32
CA ALA A 24 16.71 -4.30 -2.21
C ALA A 24 16.14 -5.08 -1.01
N ALA A 25 16.83 -5.02 0.12
CA ALA A 25 16.32 -5.65 1.34
C ALA A 25 14.93 -5.09 1.67
N PRO A 26 14.00 -5.94 2.12
CA PRO A 26 12.66 -5.49 2.48
C PRO A 26 12.75 -4.41 3.57
N LEU A 27 11.91 -3.38 3.43
CA LEU A 27 11.86 -2.30 4.42
C LEU A 27 11.40 -2.85 5.78
N PRO A 28 12.01 -2.40 6.90
CA PRO A 28 11.61 -2.84 8.23
C PRO A 28 10.16 -2.41 8.49
N ARG A 29 9.36 -3.33 9.04
CA ARG A 29 7.96 -3.07 9.38
C ARG A 29 7.84 -2.56 10.81
N THR A 30 7.01 -1.55 11.02
CA THR A 30 6.74 -1.00 12.35
C THR A 30 5.85 -1.96 13.15
N PRO A 31 6.22 -2.32 14.42
CA PRO A 31 5.36 -3.16 15.23
C PRO A 31 3.99 -2.51 15.51
N ALA A 32 2.92 -3.30 15.48
CA ALA A 32 1.62 -2.90 15.98
C ALA A 32 1.42 -3.42 17.41
N PRO A 33 0.80 -2.63 18.31
CA PRO A 33 0.47 -3.12 19.66
C PRO A 33 -0.60 -4.21 19.58
N GLU A 34 -0.59 -5.08 20.58
CA GLU A 34 -1.61 -6.13 20.71
C GLU A 34 -3.03 -5.52 20.80
N GLY A 35 -3.97 -6.11 20.07
CA GLY A 35 -5.34 -5.63 20.00
C GLY A 35 -5.55 -4.37 19.16
N ALA A 36 -4.53 -3.89 18.43
CA ALA A 36 -4.70 -2.85 17.44
C ALA A 36 -5.70 -3.29 16.36
N MET A 37 -6.67 -2.45 16.06
CA MET A 37 -7.72 -2.77 15.10
C MET A 37 -8.19 -1.53 14.35
N VAL A 38 -8.21 -1.63 13.02
CA VAL A 38 -8.88 -0.68 12.13
C VAL A 38 -10.21 -1.29 11.66
N TYR A 39 -11.24 -0.47 11.48
CA TYR A 39 -12.57 -0.95 11.06
C TYR A 39 -13.34 0.14 10.33
N ILE A 40 -14.28 -0.28 9.48
CA ILE A 40 -15.23 0.63 8.85
C ILE A 40 -16.39 0.84 9.82
N VAL A 41 -16.62 2.09 10.21
CA VAL A 41 -17.74 2.48 11.09
C VAL A 41 -19.04 2.51 10.32
N SER A 42 -18.99 3.05 9.10
CA SER A 42 -20.10 3.06 8.14
C SER A 42 -19.56 3.14 6.71
N PRO A 43 -20.24 2.56 5.74
CA PRO A 43 -21.44 1.74 5.84
C PRO A 43 -21.18 0.37 6.50
N ALA A 44 -22.26 -0.34 6.86
CA ALA A 44 -22.19 -1.70 7.36
C ALA A 44 -22.00 -2.72 6.22
N ASP A 45 -21.50 -3.92 6.56
CA ASP A 45 -21.45 -5.01 5.58
C ASP A 45 -22.84 -5.39 5.08
N GLY A 46 -23.00 -5.57 3.77
CA GLY A 46 -24.27 -5.85 3.09
C GLY A 46 -25.16 -4.63 2.91
N GLU A 47 -24.77 -3.43 3.33
CA GLU A 47 -25.61 -2.24 3.25
C GLU A 47 -25.85 -1.80 1.80
N ARG A 48 -27.08 -1.33 1.56
CA ARG A 48 -27.48 -0.67 0.29
C ARG A 48 -27.39 0.84 0.48
N VAL A 49 -26.58 1.48 -0.34
CA VAL A 49 -26.26 2.90 -0.20
C VAL A 49 -26.47 3.65 -1.51
N SER A 50 -26.66 4.97 -1.43
CA SER A 50 -26.67 5.85 -2.60
C SER A 50 -25.30 6.47 -2.81
N SER A 51 -24.92 6.73 -4.07
CA SER A 51 -23.72 7.49 -4.40
C SER A 51 -24.05 9.01 -4.41
N PRO A 52 -23.15 9.87 -3.86
CA PRO A 52 -21.88 9.56 -3.23
C PRO A 52 -22.05 8.89 -1.86
N VAL A 53 -21.09 8.01 -1.50
CA VAL A 53 -21.10 7.23 -0.26
C VAL A 53 -20.11 7.83 0.73
N THR A 54 -20.56 8.15 1.94
CA THR A 54 -19.65 8.55 3.03
C THR A 54 -19.15 7.31 3.76
N ILE A 55 -17.83 7.11 3.74
CA ILE A 55 -17.15 6.02 4.44
C ILE A 55 -16.47 6.60 5.68
N ARG A 56 -16.75 6.07 6.88
CA ARG A 56 -16.13 6.47 8.13
C ARG A 56 -15.24 5.38 8.67
N PHE A 57 -14.04 5.78 9.15
CA PHE A 57 -13.00 4.89 9.63
C PHE A 57 -12.90 4.93 11.14
N GLY A 58 -12.71 3.76 11.75
CA GLY A 58 -12.43 3.62 13.17
C GLY A 58 -11.04 3.00 13.39
N LEU A 59 -10.35 3.43 14.43
CA LEU A 59 -9.07 2.88 14.87
C LEU A 59 -9.08 2.71 16.39
N ARG A 60 -8.65 1.55 16.86
CA ARG A 60 -8.52 1.24 18.27
C ARG A 60 -7.13 0.71 18.59
N GLY A 61 -6.58 1.07 19.76
CA GLY A 61 -5.27 0.62 20.22
C GLY A 61 -4.09 1.35 19.59
N MET A 62 -4.34 2.26 18.64
CA MET A 62 -3.35 3.10 17.97
C MET A 62 -3.92 4.50 17.75
N GLY A 63 -3.03 5.45 17.45
CA GLY A 63 -3.38 6.81 17.05
C GLY A 63 -3.31 7.00 15.53
N VAL A 64 -4.11 7.94 15.02
CA VAL A 64 -3.97 8.40 13.64
C VAL A 64 -2.89 9.47 13.58
N ALA A 65 -1.94 9.35 12.66
CA ALA A 65 -0.92 10.35 12.38
C ALA A 65 -0.80 10.58 10.88
N PRO A 66 -0.45 11.80 10.44
CA PRO A 66 -0.16 12.05 9.03
C PRO A 66 0.99 11.19 8.50
N ALA A 67 0.97 10.90 7.19
CA ALA A 67 2.08 10.24 6.50
C ALA A 67 3.40 11.01 6.75
N GLY A 68 4.51 10.29 6.91
CA GLY A 68 5.81 10.85 7.22
C GLY A 68 6.04 11.16 8.71
N VAL A 69 4.99 11.15 9.55
CA VAL A 69 5.14 11.36 10.99
C VAL A 69 5.50 10.04 11.66
N GLN A 70 6.71 9.98 12.23
CA GLN A 70 7.20 8.84 12.99
C GLN A 70 6.86 9.03 14.48
N ALA A 71 5.75 8.43 14.90
CA ALA A 71 5.34 8.39 16.30
C ALA A 71 4.98 6.95 16.70
N PRO A 72 5.32 6.50 17.92
CA PRO A 72 5.00 5.15 18.39
C PRO A 72 3.49 4.89 18.33
N ASN A 73 3.12 3.68 17.90
CA ASN A 73 1.73 3.23 17.85
C ASN A 73 0.79 4.15 17.06
N THR A 74 1.28 4.68 15.95
CA THR A 74 0.49 5.52 15.05
C THR A 74 0.57 5.03 13.61
N GLY A 75 -0.41 5.44 12.82
CA GLY A 75 -0.44 5.20 11.38
C GLY A 75 -1.53 6.02 10.70
N HIS A 76 -1.67 5.86 9.40
CA HIS A 76 -2.70 6.52 8.62
C HIS A 76 -3.46 5.52 7.75
N HIS A 77 -4.70 5.89 7.42
CA HIS A 77 -5.61 4.99 6.73
C HIS A 77 -5.31 4.88 5.23
N HIS A 78 -5.48 3.68 4.71
CA HIS A 78 -5.64 3.40 3.29
C HIS A 78 -6.96 2.63 3.11
N LEU A 79 -7.75 3.01 2.11
CA LEU A 79 -9.00 2.32 1.78
C LEU A 79 -8.83 1.60 0.44
N LEU A 80 -8.98 0.30 0.49
CA LEU A 80 -8.98 -0.59 -0.66
C LEU A 80 -10.41 -0.67 -1.21
N ILE A 81 -10.58 -0.45 -2.50
CA ILE A 81 -11.87 -0.44 -3.21
C ILE A 81 -11.78 -1.44 -4.36
N ASP A 82 -12.58 -2.50 -4.30
CA ASP A 82 -12.63 -3.56 -5.32
C ASP A 82 -11.26 -4.24 -5.57
N VAL A 83 -10.48 -4.40 -4.49
CA VAL A 83 -9.16 -5.04 -4.52
C VAL A 83 -9.30 -6.51 -4.12
N GLU A 84 -8.94 -7.43 -5.00
CA GLU A 84 -9.03 -8.87 -4.73
C GLU A 84 -8.04 -9.36 -3.66
N SER A 85 -6.85 -8.77 -3.62
CA SER A 85 -5.81 -9.12 -2.66
C SER A 85 -5.08 -7.90 -2.14
N VAL A 86 -4.88 -7.85 -0.81
CA VAL A 86 -4.14 -6.76 -0.17
C VAL A 86 -2.70 -6.72 -0.71
N PRO A 87 -2.15 -5.54 -1.01
CA PRO A 87 -0.77 -5.39 -1.45
C PRO A 87 0.25 -6.06 -0.51
N PRO A 88 1.43 -6.45 -1.01
CA PRO A 88 2.48 -7.08 -0.21
C PRO A 88 2.86 -6.26 1.04
N GLU A 89 3.03 -6.94 2.18
CA GLU A 89 3.24 -6.29 3.48
C GLU A 89 4.58 -5.56 3.61
N SER A 90 5.57 -5.96 2.82
CA SER A 90 6.92 -5.39 2.84
C SER A 90 7.15 -4.25 1.86
N LEU A 91 6.11 -3.88 1.11
CA LEU A 91 6.16 -2.79 0.14
C LEU A 91 5.25 -1.64 0.59
N PRO A 92 5.59 -0.40 0.22
CA PRO A 92 4.69 0.73 0.42
C PRO A 92 3.33 0.47 -0.24
N LEU A 93 2.26 0.76 0.49
CA LEU A 93 0.91 0.75 -0.07
C LEU A 93 0.82 1.75 -1.22
N PRO A 94 0.26 1.37 -2.37
CA PRO A 94 0.09 2.30 -3.48
C PRO A 94 -0.92 3.39 -3.13
N ALA A 95 -0.96 4.45 -3.96
CA ALA A 95 -1.97 5.49 -3.90
C ALA A 95 -2.53 5.67 -5.31
N ASP A 96 -3.68 5.04 -5.58
CA ASP A 96 -4.35 5.02 -6.88
C ASP A 96 -5.89 5.01 -6.72
N GLU A 97 -6.61 4.70 -7.78
CA GLU A 97 -8.08 4.65 -7.76
C GLU A 97 -8.64 3.51 -6.90
N HIS A 98 -7.89 2.39 -6.75
CA HIS A 98 -8.28 1.22 -5.95
C HIS A 98 -7.72 1.23 -4.54
N VAL A 99 -6.63 1.95 -4.29
CA VAL A 99 -6.03 2.11 -2.96
C VAL A 99 -5.93 3.59 -2.62
N ARG A 100 -6.96 4.12 -1.94
CA ARG A 100 -7.04 5.53 -1.59
C ARG A 100 -6.22 5.82 -0.33
N HIS A 101 -5.34 6.79 -0.43
CA HIS A 101 -4.42 7.19 0.62
C HIS A 101 -4.96 8.41 1.41
N PHE A 102 -4.94 8.32 2.74
CA PHE A 102 -5.42 9.37 3.66
C PHE A 102 -4.27 9.90 4.53
N GLY A 103 -3.25 10.43 3.87
CA GLY A 103 -1.99 10.85 4.49
C GLY A 103 -2.03 12.12 5.33
N LEU A 104 -3.16 12.79 5.47
CA LEU A 104 -3.32 13.96 6.34
C LEU A 104 -4.03 13.65 7.66
N GLY A 105 -4.25 12.35 7.96
CA GLY A 105 -4.92 11.92 9.18
C GLY A 105 -6.44 11.92 9.08
N GLN A 106 -7.00 11.90 7.88
CA GLN A 106 -8.44 11.82 7.65
C GLN A 106 -9.00 10.51 8.22
N THR A 107 -10.21 10.60 8.77
CA THR A 107 -10.95 9.46 9.34
C THR A 107 -12.28 9.22 8.65
N GLU A 108 -12.55 9.93 7.57
CA GLU A 108 -13.69 9.72 6.68
C GLU A 108 -13.39 10.21 5.26
N THR A 109 -14.17 9.74 4.32
CA THR A 109 -14.14 10.18 2.92
C THR A 109 -15.50 10.04 2.29
N GLU A 110 -15.72 10.79 1.20
CA GLU A 110 -16.85 10.63 0.32
C GLU A 110 -16.39 10.05 -1.01
N LEU A 111 -17.04 8.99 -1.48
CA LEU A 111 -16.73 8.31 -2.74
C LEU A 111 -17.92 8.33 -3.70
N THR A 112 -17.65 8.72 -4.92
CA THR A 112 -18.59 8.49 -6.03
C THR A 112 -18.30 7.12 -6.63
N LEU A 113 -19.22 6.18 -6.42
CA LEU A 113 -19.13 4.81 -6.94
C LEU A 113 -20.26 4.56 -7.93
N ALA A 114 -20.00 3.73 -8.94
CA ALA A 114 -21.01 3.30 -9.88
C ALA A 114 -22.07 2.42 -9.19
N PRO A 115 -23.32 2.34 -9.72
CA PRO A 115 -24.28 1.35 -9.23
C PRO A 115 -23.75 -0.08 -9.36
N GLY A 116 -23.93 -0.88 -8.32
CA GLY A 116 -23.44 -2.27 -8.26
C GLY A 116 -22.85 -2.64 -6.92
N GLN A 117 -22.26 -3.82 -6.85
CA GLN A 117 -21.53 -4.28 -5.66
C GLN A 117 -20.10 -3.75 -5.65
N HIS A 118 -19.66 -3.30 -4.49
CA HIS A 118 -18.28 -2.87 -4.23
C HIS A 118 -17.78 -3.48 -2.94
N THR A 119 -16.50 -3.84 -2.93
CA THR A 119 -15.81 -4.27 -1.71
C THR A 119 -14.98 -3.14 -1.15
N LEU A 120 -14.97 -3.01 0.18
CA LEU A 120 -14.21 -2.00 0.91
C LEU A 120 -13.42 -2.67 2.03
N GLN A 121 -12.14 -2.31 2.17
CA GLN A 121 -11.30 -2.77 3.26
C GLN A 121 -10.33 -1.67 3.68
N LEU A 122 -10.12 -1.50 4.98
CA LEU A 122 -9.11 -0.57 5.53
C LEU A 122 -7.81 -1.30 5.84
N VAL A 123 -6.71 -0.62 5.56
CA VAL A 123 -5.35 -1.01 5.96
C VAL A 123 -4.67 0.19 6.59
N LEU A 124 -4.02 0.00 7.72
CA LEU A 124 -3.23 1.04 8.37
C LEU A 124 -1.77 0.96 7.88
N GLY A 125 -1.27 2.05 7.30
CA GLY A 125 0.13 2.23 6.93
C GLY A 125 0.89 3.03 7.98
N ASP A 126 2.17 2.72 8.16
CA ASP A 126 3.08 3.51 8.99
C ASP A 126 3.56 4.79 8.27
N ALA A 127 4.50 5.52 8.86
CA ALA A 127 5.03 6.77 8.29
C ALA A 127 5.56 6.63 6.86
N LEU A 128 5.97 5.43 6.44
CA LEU A 128 6.51 5.09 5.13
C LEU A 128 5.50 4.35 4.24
N HIS A 129 4.21 4.31 4.62
CA HIS A 129 3.16 3.55 3.93
C HIS A 129 3.33 2.02 3.99
N ILE A 130 4.19 1.52 4.88
CA ILE A 130 4.41 0.09 5.08
C ILE A 130 3.37 -0.43 6.08
N GLN A 131 2.81 -1.62 5.82
CA GLN A 131 1.88 -2.24 6.74
C GLN A 131 2.59 -2.65 8.04
N HIS A 132 1.95 -2.41 9.19
CA HIS A 132 2.49 -2.79 10.51
C HIS A 132 2.70 -4.30 10.64
N GLN A 133 3.42 -4.71 11.67
CA GLN A 133 3.60 -6.13 12.02
C GLN A 133 3.12 -6.40 13.45
N PRO A 134 2.07 -7.22 13.63
CA PRO A 134 1.20 -7.78 12.59
C PRO A 134 0.45 -6.69 11.81
N PRO A 135 -0.04 -7.01 10.58
CA PRO A 135 -0.77 -6.02 9.81
C PRO A 135 -2.09 -5.63 10.49
N VAL A 136 -2.37 -4.33 10.50
CA VAL A 136 -3.62 -3.77 11.06
C VAL A 136 -4.57 -3.53 9.88
N ARG A 137 -5.50 -4.48 9.70
CA ARG A 137 -6.47 -4.51 8.59
C ARG A 137 -7.87 -4.69 9.13
N SER A 138 -8.86 -4.08 8.47
CA SER A 138 -10.26 -4.38 8.75
C SER A 138 -10.69 -5.69 8.10
N GLN A 139 -11.85 -6.18 8.49
CA GLN A 139 -12.59 -7.09 7.65
C GLN A 139 -12.95 -6.38 6.34
N MET A 140 -13.00 -7.14 5.25
CA MET A 140 -13.57 -6.66 3.99
C MET A 140 -15.09 -6.65 4.13
N ILE A 141 -15.72 -5.56 3.75
CA ILE A 141 -17.18 -5.46 3.66
C ILE A 141 -17.59 -5.35 2.20
N THR A 142 -18.81 -5.77 1.91
CA THR A 142 -19.44 -5.59 0.59
C THR A 142 -20.62 -4.67 0.75
N ILE A 143 -20.72 -3.64 -0.10
CA ILE A 143 -21.86 -2.73 -0.17
C ILE A 143 -22.52 -2.84 -1.55
N THR A 144 -23.78 -2.44 -1.64
CA THR A 144 -24.48 -2.32 -2.92
C THR A 144 -24.87 -0.88 -3.15
N VAL A 145 -24.24 -0.24 -4.14
CA VAL A 145 -24.63 1.11 -4.58
C VAL A 145 -25.87 0.99 -5.44
N VAL A 146 -26.95 1.65 -5.02
CA VAL A 146 -28.21 1.66 -5.78
C VAL A 146 -28.17 2.73 -6.87
N ALA A 147 -28.82 2.46 -8.00
CA ALA A 147 -29.04 3.47 -9.03
C ALA A 147 -29.89 4.62 -8.47
N PRO A 148 -29.67 5.87 -8.92
CA PRO A 148 -30.47 7.03 -8.55
C PRO A 148 -31.92 6.90 -9.01
#